data_554cbe2dcaca6ad5f6e9193ee64a53e3
#
_entry.id   554cbe2dcaca6ad5f6e9193ee64a53e3
#
_cell.length_a   1.000
_cell.length_b   1.000
_cell.length_c   1.000
_cell.angle_alpha   90.00
_cell.angle_beta   90.00
_cell.angle_gamma   90.00
#
_symmetry.space_group_name_H-M   'P 1'
#
loop_
_entity.id
_entity.type
_entity.pdbx_description
1 polymer ?
#
loop_
_entity_poly.entity_id
_entity_poly.type
_entity_poly.pdbx_seq_one_letter_code
_entity_poly.pdbx_strand_id
1 'polypeptide(L)'
;GIYESIRDVCGYDKNDRFCKFTLLGIYLGCMGNFCFPFKGIALTIYTLINTSMQGFGLNINMFTYIFFCVLVNFVWLAILSIMILSVFKCNVTPLKDLDIENVSAIHAIPKKFDKRQLVILAIFCLSFLYIIVVPLLPQGFPGSAVLSPIGTTLIFLLALALLGLIQVGGKPLANPMKLLSDGTLWNVVCIVGCFTFLGNAMASADVGIRDWIIMLLKPVFGNIPLPVLLLLVTVVITVITNICNGTPLTLLGNAAIMPFVCQMQIDTGISASVTAATLSLCANMAFLTYAGTIYAALLLDRDEIDNRWIWTDAIKLIPVYIAVVYILSLACSYILP
;
A
#
# COMPACT_ATOMS: atom_id res chain seq x y z
N GLY A 1 -17.43 6.31 -13.04
CA GLY A 1 -16.84 5.32 -13.96
C GLY A 1 -17.55 3.99 -13.91
N ILE A 2 -16.82 2.84 -13.97
CA ILE A 2 -17.42 1.49 -14.04
C ILE A 2 -18.40 1.23 -12.90
N TYR A 3 -18.05 1.58 -11.67
CA TYR A 3 -18.94 1.44 -10.51
C TYR A 3 -20.28 2.18 -10.72
N GLU A 4 -20.22 3.43 -11.13
CA GLU A 4 -21.41 4.27 -11.35
C GLU A 4 -22.30 3.68 -12.46
N SER A 5 -21.69 3.22 -13.55
CA SER A 5 -22.43 2.55 -14.62
C SER A 5 -23.11 1.26 -14.16
N ILE A 6 -22.44 0.44 -13.34
CA ILE A 6 -23.03 -0.77 -12.77
C ILE A 6 -24.18 -0.42 -11.82
N ARG A 7 -24.00 0.56 -10.93
CA ARG A 7 -25.04 1.03 -10.01
C ARG A 7 -26.28 1.47 -10.79
N ASP A 8 -26.10 2.30 -11.83
CA ASP A 8 -27.20 2.89 -12.59
C ASP A 8 -27.94 1.82 -13.42
N VAL A 9 -27.23 0.86 -14.04
CA VAL A 9 -27.83 -0.27 -14.77
C VAL A 9 -28.59 -1.20 -13.83
N CYS A 10 -28.07 -1.47 -12.64
CA CYS A 10 -28.73 -2.30 -11.62
C CYS A 10 -29.87 -1.58 -10.87
N GLY A 11 -30.02 -0.26 -11.06
CA GLY A 11 -31.08 0.54 -10.41
C GLY A 11 -30.88 0.71 -8.90
N TYR A 12 -29.64 0.63 -8.39
CA TYR A 12 -29.38 0.89 -6.98
C TYR A 12 -29.51 2.39 -6.64
N ASP A 13 -30.12 2.69 -5.52
CA ASP A 13 -30.08 4.04 -4.95
C ASP A 13 -28.68 4.35 -4.42
N LYS A 14 -28.28 5.63 -4.53
CA LYS A 14 -26.98 6.12 -3.99
C LYS A 14 -26.82 5.80 -2.50
N ASN A 15 -27.90 5.81 -1.73
CA ASN A 15 -27.91 5.55 -0.30
C ASN A 15 -27.95 4.06 0.06
N ASP A 16 -28.04 3.17 -0.92
CA ASP A 16 -28.08 1.74 -0.67
C ASP A 16 -26.80 1.26 0.05
N ARG A 17 -26.97 0.39 1.03
CA ARG A 17 -25.84 -0.20 1.77
C ARG A 17 -24.85 -0.91 0.86
N PHE A 18 -25.34 -1.58 -0.17
CA PHE A 18 -24.48 -2.23 -1.16
C PHE A 18 -23.54 -1.24 -1.84
N CYS A 19 -24.07 -0.07 -2.25
CA CYS A 19 -23.26 0.99 -2.88
C CYS A 19 -22.16 1.52 -1.96
N LYS A 20 -22.50 1.79 -0.70
CA LYS A 20 -21.55 2.26 0.31
C LYS A 20 -20.43 1.27 0.58
N PHE A 21 -20.76 -0.01 0.79
CA PHE A 21 -19.75 -1.06 1.02
C PHE A 21 -18.92 -1.37 -0.22
N THR A 22 -19.49 -1.26 -1.42
CA THR A 22 -18.75 -1.44 -2.67
C THR A 22 -17.72 -0.34 -2.86
N LEU A 23 -18.09 0.92 -2.62
CA LEU A 23 -17.15 2.05 -2.65
C LEU A 23 -16.02 1.88 -1.63
N LEU A 24 -16.37 1.50 -0.40
CA LEU A 24 -15.38 1.21 0.64
C LEU A 24 -14.50 0.02 0.24
N GLY A 25 -15.07 -1.03 -0.35
CA GLY A 25 -14.32 -2.20 -0.84
C GLY A 25 -13.35 -1.85 -1.96
N ILE A 26 -13.75 -0.99 -2.91
CA ILE A 26 -12.86 -0.47 -3.96
C ILE A 26 -11.71 0.33 -3.33
N TYR A 27 -12.03 1.20 -2.37
CA TYR A 27 -11.04 1.98 -1.65
C TYR A 27 -10.02 1.07 -0.93
N LEU A 28 -10.50 0.11 -0.15
CA LEU A 28 -9.65 -0.84 0.58
C LEU A 28 -8.83 -1.73 -0.35
N GLY A 29 -9.37 -2.11 -1.51
CA GLY A 29 -8.62 -2.79 -2.56
C GLY A 29 -7.50 -1.93 -3.14
N CYS A 30 -7.72 -0.62 -3.31
CA CYS A 30 -6.67 0.31 -3.75
C CYS A 30 -5.55 0.46 -2.72
N MET A 31 -5.82 0.26 -1.43
CA MET A 31 -4.79 0.24 -0.39
C MET A 31 -3.80 -0.92 -0.55
N GLY A 32 -4.18 -2.00 -1.24
CA GLY A 32 -3.28 -3.07 -1.68
C GLY A 32 -2.07 -2.61 -2.51
N ASN A 33 -2.07 -1.35 -2.97
CA ASN A 33 -0.92 -0.70 -3.61
C ASN A 33 0.35 -0.73 -2.74
N PHE A 34 0.22 -0.75 -1.43
CA PHE A 34 1.33 -0.85 -0.48
C PHE A 34 1.99 -2.24 -0.44
N CYS A 35 1.35 -3.26 -1.04
CA CYS A 35 1.97 -4.57 -1.23
C CYS A 35 3.22 -4.52 -2.11
N PHE A 36 3.31 -3.54 -3.00
CA PHE A 36 4.38 -3.41 -3.97
C PHE A 36 5.19 -2.15 -3.72
N PRO A 37 6.34 -2.24 -3.01
CA PRO A 37 7.14 -1.09 -2.62
C PRO A 37 8.00 -0.56 -3.77
N PHE A 38 7.43 -0.40 -4.96
CA PHE A 38 8.18 0.00 -6.16
C PHE A 38 7.94 1.45 -6.58
N LYS A 39 7.00 2.14 -5.92
CA LYS A 39 6.65 3.53 -6.28
C LYS A 39 6.15 4.34 -5.09
N GLY A 40 6.33 5.65 -5.19
CA GLY A 40 5.74 6.64 -4.29
C GLY A 40 6.01 6.38 -2.81
N ILE A 41 5.00 6.58 -2.00
CA ILE A 41 5.07 6.45 -0.54
C ILE A 41 5.44 5.03 -0.09
N ALA A 42 4.97 4.00 -0.80
CA ALA A 42 5.30 2.61 -0.47
C ALA A 42 6.80 2.34 -0.59
N LEU A 43 7.46 2.84 -1.65
CA LEU A 43 8.90 2.74 -1.80
C LEU A 43 9.64 3.51 -0.70
N THR A 44 9.17 4.71 -0.35
CA THR A 44 9.79 5.51 0.72
C THR A 44 9.73 4.78 2.06
N ILE A 45 8.57 4.25 2.42
CA ILE A 45 8.38 3.46 3.66
C ILE A 45 9.31 2.25 3.66
N TYR A 46 9.31 1.47 2.59
CA TYR A 46 10.17 0.30 2.45
C TYR A 46 11.66 0.66 2.61
N THR A 47 12.12 1.72 1.94
CA THR A 47 13.52 2.17 2.01
C THR A 47 13.91 2.58 3.42
N LEU A 48 13.03 3.31 4.13
CA LEU A 48 13.30 3.74 5.51
C LEU A 48 13.36 2.55 6.47
N ILE A 49 12.45 1.59 6.33
CA ILE A 49 12.48 0.35 7.12
C ILE A 49 13.80 -0.40 6.86
N ASN A 50 14.15 -0.57 5.58
CA ASN A 50 15.38 -1.28 5.22
C ASN A 50 16.62 -0.57 5.77
N THR A 51 16.68 0.76 5.71
CA THR A 51 17.77 1.54 6.31
C THR A 51 17.85 1.32 7.83
N SER A 52 16.71 1.29 8.51
CA SER A 52 16.67 0.99 9.96
C SER A 52 17.17 -0.41 10.26
N MET A 53 16.82 -1.42 9.45
CA MET A 53 17.29 -2.80 9.61
C MET A 53 18.78 -2.95 9.31
N GLN A 54 19.32 -2.24 8.31
CA GLN A 54 20.74 -2.24 7.97
C GLN A 54 21.60 -1.80 9.14
N GLY A 55 21.12 -0.90 9.99
CA GLY A 55 21.81 -0.51 11.22
C GLY A 55 22.02 -1.67 12.23
N PHE A 56 21.32 -2.80 12.04
CA PHE A 56 21.49 -4.04 12.81
C PHE A 56 22.15 -5.18 11.98
N GLY A 57 22.67 -4.88 10.78
CA GLY A 57 23.22 -5.88 9.86
C GLY A 57 22.16 -6.73 9.17
N LEU A 58 20.89 -6.33 9.22
CA LEU A 58 19.77 -7.03 8.62
C LEU A 58 19.26 -6.28 7.37
N ASN A 59 18.60 -7.01 6.48
CA ASN A 59 17.90 -6.46 5.32
C ASN A 59 16.48 -6.99 5.28
N ILE A 60 15.55 -6.20 4.74
CA ILE A 60 14.22 -6.70 4.46
C ILE A 60 14.30 -7.82 3.42
N ASN A 61 13.71 -8.96 3.72
CA ASN A 61 13.44 -9.95 2.71
C ASN A 61 12.24 -9.47 1.87
N MET A 62 12.53 -8.99 0.65
CA MET A 62 11.51 -8.41 -0.24
C MET A 62 10.43 -9.42 -0.61
N PHE A 63 10.79 -10.68 -0.82
CA PHE A 63 9.83 -11.74 -1.11
C PHE A 63 8.85 -11.91 0.05
N THR A 64 9.38 -12.06 1.27
CA THR A 64 8.57 -12.18 2.50
C THR A 64 7.65 -10.98 2.68
N TYR A 65 8.16 -9.77 2.49
CA TYR A 65 7.39 -8.54 2.59
C TYR A 65 6.22 -8.53 1.60
N ILE A 66 6.48 -8.74 0.31
CA ILE A 66 5.46 -8.72 -0.74
C ILE A 66 4.46 -9.86 -0.55
N PHE A 67 4.94 -11.07 -0.32
CA PHE A 67 4.09 -12.24 -0.12
C PHE A 67 3.12 -12.03 1.04
N PHE A 68 3.63 -11.57 2.18
CA PHE A 68 2.80 -11.30 3.34
C PHE A 68 1.75 -10.22 3.07
N CYS A 69 2.16 -9.09 2.47
CA CYS A 69 1.23 -8.03 2.11
C CYS A 69 0.13 -8.51 1.16
N VAL A 70 0.48 -9.28 0.15
CA VAL A 70 -0.48 -9.86 -0.81
C VAL A 70 -1.42 -10.83 -0.11
N LEU A 71 -0.88 -11.73 0.71
CA LEU A 71 -1.68 -12.70 1.49
C LEU A 71 -2.72 -11.99 2.37
N VAL A 72 -2.29 -11.00 3.15
CA VAL A 72 -3.19 -10.23 4.02
C VAL A 72 -4.29 -9.54 3.22
N ASN A 73 -3.95 -8.90 2.11
CA ASN A 73 -4.94 -8.22 1.28
C ASN A 73 -5.94 -9.19 0.65
N PHE A 74 -5.51 -10.33 0.15
CA PHE A 74 -6.42 -11.36 -0.38
C PHE A 74 -7.37 -11.90 0.69
N VAL A 75 -6.83 -12.27 1.85
CA VAL A 75 -7.65 -12.77 2.97
C VAL A 75 -8.61 -11.70 3.44
N TRP A 76 -8.13 -10.45 3.56
CA TRP A 76 -8.96 -9.33 3.97
C TRP A 76 -10.12 -9.05 3.00
N LEU A 77 -9.85 -8.98 1.69
CA LEU A 77 -10.88 -8.76 0.68
C LEU A 77 -11.89 -9.92 0.62
N ALA A 78 -11.45 -11.15 0.80
CA ALA A 78 -12.35 -12.30 0.90
C ALA A 78 -13.27 -12.21 2.12
N ILE A 79 -12.71 -11.89 3.30
CA ILE A 79 -13.49 -11.70 4.52
C ILE A 79 -14.47 -10.50 4.38
N LEU A 80 -14.01 -9.38 3.83
CA LEU A 80 -14.85 -8.23 3.55
C LEU A 80 -16.04 -8.60 2.65
N SER A 81 -15.79 -9.35 1.57
CA SER A 81 -16.84 -9.82 0.67
C SER A 81 -17.85 -10.71 1.39
N ILE A 82 -17.39 -11.64 2.23
CA ILE A 82 -18.26 -12.49 3.05
C ILE A 82 -19.05 -11.64 4.03
N MET A 83 -18.45 -10.64 4.67
CA MET A 83 -19.14 -9.74 5.60
C MET A 83 -20.23 -8.91 4.91
N ILE A 84 -19.97 -8.40 3.71
CA ILE A 84 -20.96 -7.65 2.91
C ILE A 84 -22.21 -8.50 2.66
N LEU A 85 -22.01 -9.78 2.34
CA LEU A 85 -23.12 -10.69 2.03
C LEU A 85 -23.80 -11.24 3.28
N SER A 86 -23.04 -11.70 4.28
CA SER A 86 -23.58 -12.46 5.43
C SER A 86 -23.94 -11.57 6.62
N VAL A 87 -23.05 -10.64 7.01
CA VAL A 87 -23.21 -9.81 8.21
C VAL A 87 -24.07 -8.58 7.90
N PHE A 88 -23.68 -7.85 6.86
CA PHE A 88 -24.39 -6.62 6.47
C PHE A 88 -25.63 -6.88 5.60
N LYS A 89 -25.77 -8.11 5.08
CA LYS A 89 -26.92 -8.57 4.28
C LYS A 89 -27.29 -7.59 3.16
N CYS A 90 -26.28 -7.11 2.45
CA CYS A 90 -26.48 -6.21 1.33
C CYS A 90 -27.24 -6.93 0.21
N ASN A 91 -28.19 -6.23 -0.41
CA ASN A 91 -28.96 -6.78 -1.51
C ASN A 91 -28.10 -6.84 -2.78
N VAL A 92 -27.75 -8.04 -3.22
CA VAL A 92 -27.00 -8.30 -4.44
C VAL A 92 -27.87 -8.89 -5.57
N THR A 93 -29.18 -9.00 -5.34
CA THR A 93 -30.10 -9.59 -6.33
C THR A 93 -30.06 -8.88 -7.68
N PRO A 94 -30.05 -7.52 -7.75
CA PRO A 94 -29.97 -6.82 -9.03
C PRO A 94 -28.70 -7.11 -9.85
N LEU A 95 -27.62 -7.57 -9.20
CA LEU A 95 -26.38 -7.95 -9.91
C LEU A 95 -26.50 -9.29 -10.65
N LYS A 96 -27.42 -10.17 -10.26
CA LYS A 96 -27.59 -11.46 -10.91
C LYS A 96 -28.16 -11.33 -12.32
N ASP A 97 -28.95 -10.29 -12.53
CA ASP A 97 -29.61 -10.00 -13.81
C ASP A 97 -28.85 -8.94 -14.60
N LEU A 98 -27.60 -8.62 -14.18
CA LEU A 98 -26.76 -7.64 -14.86
C LEU A 98 -26.34 -8.15 -16.24
N ASP A 99 -26.85 -7.53 -17.29
CA ASP A 99 -26.34 -7.70 -18.62
C ASP A 99 -25.13 -6.78 -18.82
N ILE A 100 -23.94 -7.40 -18.93
CA ILE A 100 -22.66 -6.70 -19.08
C ILE A 100 -22.65 -5.85 -20.35
N GLU A 101 -23.38 -6.26 -21.41
CA GLU A 101 -23.47 -5.50 -22.64
C GLU A 101 -24.17 -4.16 -22.48
N ASN A 102 -25.03 -4.01 -21.46
CA ASN A 102 -25.73 -2.75 -21.17
C ASN A 102 -24.91 -1.76 -20.30
N VAL A 103 -23.73 -2.16 -19.84
CA VAL A 103 -22.86 -1.25 -19.07
C VAL A 103 -22.15 -0.29 -20.00
N SER A 104 -22.59 0.96 -20.03
CA SER A 104 -22.10 2.01 -20.95
C SER A 104 -20.59 2.23 -20.87
N ALA A 105 -19.98 2.06 -19.70
CA ALA A 105 -18.53 2.17 -19.51
C ALA A 105 -17.76 1.09 -20.29
N ILE A 106 -18.35 -0.07 -20.55
CA ILE A 106 -17.73 -1.17 -21.31
C ILE A 106 -17.78 -0.87 -22.80
N HIS A 107 -18.86 -0.25 -23.29
CA HIS A 107 -18.96 0.17 -24.68
C HIS A 107 -17.95 1.26 -25.07
N ALA A 108 -17.51 2.06 -24.11
CA ALA A 108 -16.50 3.10 -24.33
C ALA A 108 -15.07 2.52 -24.46
N ILE A 109 -14.86 1.24 -24.16
CA ILE A 109 -13.56 0.59 -24.28
C ILE A 109 -13.30 0.25 -25.75
N PRO A 110 -12.22 0.77 -26.37
CA PRO A 110 -11.90 0.42 -27.74
C PRO A 110 -11.62 -1.08 -27.85
N LYS A 111 -12.29 -1.76 -28.78
CA LYS A 111 -12.14 -3.21 -29.00
C LYS A 111 -10.74 -3.63 -29.45
N LYS A 112 -9.91 -2.69 -29.93
CA LYS A 112 -8.52 -2.94 -30.34
C LYS A 112 -7.65 -1.77 -29.86
N PHE A 113 -6.48 -2.09 -29.34
CA PHE A 113 -5.47 -1.09 -29.04
C PHE A 113 -4.92 -0.48 -30.34
N ASP A 114 -4.81 0.84 -30.37
CA ASP A 114 -4.04 1.54 -31.40
C ASP A 114 -2.55 1.25 -31.23
N LYS A 115 -1.78 1.33 -32.32
CA LYS A 115 -0.31 1.12 -32.29
C LYS A 115 0.38 1.97 -31.24
N ARG A 116 -0.08 3.20 -31.05
CA ARG A 116 0.44 4.13 -30.03
C ARG A 116 0.18 3.60 -28.61
N GLN A 117 -1.03 3.15 -28.32
CA GLN A 117 -1.40 2.58 -27.03
C GLN A 117 -0.62 1.30 -26.73
N LEU A 118 -0.40 0.46 -27.76
CA LEU A 118 0.36 -0.79 -27.61
C LEU A 118 1.83 -0.52 -27.27
N VAL A 119 2.47 0.48 -27.88
CA VAL A 119 3.85 0.85 -27.55
C VAL A 119 3.94 1.42 -26.12
N ILE A 120 3.00 2.28 -25.73
CA ILE A 120 2.94 2.80 -24.34
C ILE A 120 2.79 1.65 -23.34
N LEU A 121 1.87 0.72 -23.61
CA LEU A 121 1.65 -0.45 -22.77
C LEU A 121 2.90 -1.34 -22.70
N ALA A 122 3.60 -1.55 -23.81
CA ALA A 122 4.84 -2.32 -23.82
C ALA A 122 5.94 -1.66 -22.95
N ILE A 123 6.14 -0.34 -23.05
CA ILE A 123 7.11 0.40 -22.22
C ILE A 123 6.74 0.23 -20.74
N PHE A 124 5.46 0.38 -20.41
CA PHE A 124 4.97 0.23 -19.05
C PHE A 124 5.19 -1.19 -18.52
N CYS A 125 4.80 -2.23 -19.27
CA CYS A 125 4.97 -3.62 -18.88
C CYS A 125 6.45 -3.99 -18.71
N LEU A 126 7.33 -3.54 -19.61
CA LEU A 126 8.78 -3.78 -19.51
C LEU A 126 9.39 -3.09 -18.29
N SER A 127 8.96 -1.88 -17.98
CA SER A 127 9.41 -1.18 -16.77
C SER A 127 8.97 -1.91 -15.50
N PHE A 128 7.74 -2.38 -15.45
CA PHE A 128 7.24 -3.18 -14.33
C PHE A 128 7.93 -4.53 -14.20
N LEU A 129 8.13 -5.23 -15.31
CA LEU A 129 8.85 -6.50 -15.34
C LEU A 129 10.28 -6.33 -14.80
N TYR A 130 10.96 -5.27 -15.21
CA TYR A 130 12.29 -4.94 -14.70
C TYR A 130 12.28 -4.77 -13.17
N ILE A 131 11.35 -3.96 -12.65
CA ILE A 131 11.28 -3.65 -11.20
C ILE A 131 10.99 -4.90 -10.36
N ILE A 132 10.20 -5.84 -10.90
CA ILE A 132 9.87 -7.08 -10.18
C ILE A 132 11.01 -8.10 -10.30
N VAL A 133 11.57 -8.28 -11.50
CA VAL A 133 12.52 -9.36 -11.76
C VAL A 133 13.91 -9.05 -11.22
N VAL A 134 14.42 -7.82 -11.40
CA VAL A 134 15.80 -7.51 -11.05
C VAL A 134 16.12 -7.70 -9.56
N PRO A 135 15.28 -7.28 -8.59
CA PRO A 135 15.52 -7.55 -7.18
C PRO A 135 15.44 -9.04 -6.79
N LEU A 136 14.77 -9.87 -7.62
CA LEU A 136 14.63 -11.31 -7.37
C LEU A 136 15.76 -12.12 -7.98
N LEU A 137 16.64 -11.51 -8.77
CA LEU A 137 17.78 -12.21 -9.38
C LEU A 137 18.79 -12.64 -8.31
N PRO A 138 19.30 -13.88 -8.38
CA PRO A 138 20.37 -14.34 -7.49
C PRO A 138 21.63 -13.47 -7.60
N GLN A 139 22.32 -13.29 -6.48
CA GLN A 139 23.64 -12.68 -6.49
C GLN A 139 24.59 -13.51 -7.36
N GLY A 140 25.19 -12.87 -8.37
CA GLY A 140 26.06 -13.57 -9.35
C GLY A 140 25.42 -13.90 -10.69
N PHE A 141 24.13 -13.55 -10.90
CA PHE A 141 23.51 -13.67 -12.22
C PHE A 141 24.25 -12.78 -13.24
N PRO A 142 24.61 -13.30 -14.45
CA PRO A 142 25.25 -12.50 -15.48
C PRO A 142 24.41 -11.27 -15.83
N GLY A 143 24.95 -10.08 -15.64
CA GLY A 143 24.25 -8.81 -15.85
C GLY A 143 23.65 -8.17 -14.60
N SER A 144 23.58 -8.85 -13.46
CA SER A 144 23.11 -8.25 -12.21
C SER A 144 23.92 -7.00 -11.81
N ALA A 145 25.23 -7.04 -12.04
CA ALA A 145 26.14 -5.90 -11.79
C ALA A 145 25.78 -4.64 -12.61
N VAL A 146 25.14 -4.80 -13.77
CA VAL A 146 24.71 -3.68 -14.63
C VAL A 146 23.27 -3.29 -14.33
N LEU A 147 22.41 -4.27 -14.06
CA LEU A 147 20.97 -4.03 -13.85
C LEU A 147 20.67 -3.50 -12.45
N SER A 148 21.27 -4.06 -11.41
CA SER A 148 20.97 -3.65 -10.02
C SER A 148 21.22 -2.17 -9.71
N PRO A 149 22.30 -1.51 -10.23
CA PRO A 149 22.55 -0.09 -9.96
C PRO A 149 21.53 0.87 -10.60
N ILE A 150 20.81 0.44 -11.66
CA ILE A 150 19.84 1.30 -12.36
C ILE A 150 18.70 1.70 -11.42
N GLY A 151 18.27 0.80 -10.54
CA GLY A 151 17.24 1.09 -9.56
C GLY A 151 15.87 1.43 -10.16
N THR A 152 14.88 1.54 -9.28
CA THR A 152 13.48 1.78 -9.70
C THR A 152 13.27 3.20 -10.24
N THR A 153 13.97 4.19 -9.70
CA THR A 153 13.80 5.59 -10.12
C THR A 153 14.30 5.82 -11.53
N LEU A 154 15.49 5.29 -11.85
CA LEU A 154 16.10 5.49 -13.17
C LEU A 154 15.30 4.79 -14.27
N ILE A 155 14.73 3.60 -14.01
CA ILE A 155 13.92 2.91 -15.03
C ILE A 155 12.67 3.70 -15.41
N PHE A 156 12.00 4.37 -14.45
CA PHE A 156 10.86 5.22 -14.76
C PHE A 156 11.26 6.51 -15.49
N LEU A 157 12.42 7.08 -15.17
CA LEU A 157 12.96 8.22 -15.93
C LEU A 157 13.30 7.83 -17.36
N LEU A 158 13.88 6.63 -17.57
CA LEU A 158 14.11 6.08 -18.90
C LEU A 158 12.81 5.83 -19.65
N ALA A 159 11.80 5.26 -18.99
CA ALA A 159 10.49 5.08 -19.60
C ALA A 159 9.85 6.41 -20.01
N LEU A 160 9.95 7.43 -19.17
CA LEU A 160 9.47 8.78 -19.49
C LEU A 160 10.23 9.39 -20.67
N ALA A 161 11.54 9.23 -20.74
CA ALA A 161 12.36 9.67 -21.85
C ALA A 161 11.96 8.94 -23.15
N LEU A 162 11.75 7.63 -23.11
CA LEU A 162 11.32 6.83 -24.26
C LEU A 162 9.93 7.30 -24.78
N LEU A 163 9.01 7.66 -23.89
CA LEU A 163 7.70 8.19 -24.31
C LEU A 163 7.83 9.52 -25.07
N GLY A 164 8.87 10.31 -24.77
CA GLY A 164 9.14 11.55 -25.51
C GLY A 164 9.92 11.35 -26.82
N LEU A 165 10.80 10.36 -26.86
CA LEU A 165 11.69 10.10 -28.00
C LEU A 165 11.02 9.27 -29.11
N ILE A 166 10.22 8.27 -28.74
CA ILE A 166 9.56 7.39 -29.69
C ILE A 166 8.41 8.14 -30.37
N GLN A 167 8.45 8.17 -31.68
CA GLN A 167 7.40 8.78 -32.50
C GLN A 167 6.56 7.73 -33.20
N VAL A 168 5.25 7.90 -33.16
CA VAL A 168 4.27 7.09 -33.90
C VAL A 168 3.39 8.02 -34.71
N GLY A 169 3.41 7.85 -36.04
CA GLY A 169 2.69 8.75 -36.95
C GLY A 169 3.21 10.20 -36.98
N GLY A 170 4.54 10.40 -36.79
CA GLY A 170 5.19 11.74 -36.83
C GLY A 170 4.99 12.58 -35.58
N LYS A 171 4.38 12.02 -34.50
CA LYS A 171 4.21 12.69 -33.21
C LYS A 171 4.80 11.84 -32.08
N PRO A 172 5.41 12.46 -31.05
CA PRO A 172 5.90 11.73 -29.89
C PRO A 172 4.74 11.02 -29.19
N LEU A 173 5.02 9.89 -28.54
CA LEU A 173 4.02 9.12 -27.79
C LEU A 173 3.37 9.97 -26.70
N ALA A 174 4.17 10.75 -25.99
CA ALA A 174 3.69 11.71 -25.01
C ALA A 174 4.65 12.90 -24.90
N ASN A 175 4.20 13.99 -24.30
CA ASN A 175 5.07 15.11 -23.96
C ASN A 175 5.55 14.91 -22.50
N PRO A 176 6.86 14.60 -22.26
CA PRO A 176 7.39 14.33 -20.94
C PRO A 176 7.21 15.49 -19.96
N MET A 177 7.39 16.74 -20.44
CA MET A 177 7.25 17.93 -19.60
C MET A 177 5.79 18.10 -19.13
N LYS A 178 4.83 17.88 -20.03
CA LYS A 178 3.41 17.95 -19.68
C LYS A 178 3.03 16.82 -18.70
N LEU A 179 3.52 15.62 -18.91
CA LEU A 179 3.28 14.50 -18.01
C LEU A 179 3.86 14.77 -16.61
N LEU A 180 5.05 15.35 -16.51
CA LEU A 180 5.65 15.74 -15.23
C LEU A 180 4.88 16.88 -14.56
N SER A 181 4.47 17.89 -15.32
CA SER A 181 3.71 19.04 -14.79
C SER A 181 2.33 18.62 -14.28
N ASP A 182 1.57 17.87 -15.10
CA ASP A 182 0.19 17.53 -14.81
C ASP A 182 0.09 16.33 -13.84
N GLY A 183 1.09 15.41 -13.88
CA GLY A 183 1.09 14.17 -13.08
C GLY A 183 1.83 14.28 -11.75
N THR A 184 2.61 15.34 -11.50
CA THR A 184 3.39 15.48 -10.28
C THR A 184 2.60 16.23 -9.22
N LEU A 185 2.26 15.53 -8.14
CA LEU A 185 1.66 16.13 -6.95
C LEU A 185 2.77 16.77 -6.10
N TRP A 186 3.15 18.01 -6.40
CA TRP A 186 4.26 18.72 -5.73
C TRP A 186 4.12 18.77 -4.22
N ASN A 187 2.91 18.92 -3.71
CA ASN A 187 2.64 18.85 -2.27
C ASN A 187 3.08 17.51 -1.67
N VAL A 188 2.82 16.40 -2.37
CA VAL A 188 3.23 15.06 -1.94
C VAL A 188 4.75 14.93 -2.01
N VAL A 189 5.39 15.45 -3.06
CA VAL A 189 6.86 15.42 -3.20
C VAL A 189 7.54 16.17 -2.03
N CYS A 190 7.06 17.35 -1.70
CA CYS A 190 7.59 18.13 -0.57
C CYS A 190 7.37 17.39 0.76
N ILE A 191 6.17 16.88 1.01
CA ILE A 191 5.86 16.13 2.24
C ILE A 191 6.76 14.88 2.35
N VAL A 192 6.87 14.07 1.30
CA VAL A 192 7.72 12.88 1.28
C VAL A 192 9.18 13.25 1.49
N GLY A 193 9.67 14.31 0.85
CA GLY A 193 11.04 14.80 1.04
C GLY A 193 11.34 15.19 2.49
N CYS A 194 10.48 15.99 3.11
CA CYS A 194 10.61 16.37 4.52
C CYS A 194 10.59 15.16 5.46
N PHE A 195 9.64 14.25 5.28
CA PHE A 195 9.55 13.06 6.13
C PHE A 195 10.69 12.08 5.90
N THR A 196 11.21 11.96 4.68
CA THR A 196 12.41 11.16 4.41
C THR A 196 13.63 11.73 5.13
N PHE A 197 13.81 13.05 5.08
CA PHE A 197 14.89 13.72 5.81
C PHE A 197 14.77 13.50 7.33
N LEU A 198 13.57 13.75 7.89
CA LEU A 198 13.32 13.52 9.31
C LEU A 198 13.50 12.05 9.72
N GLY A 199 12.99 11.12 8.91
CA GLY A 199 13.15 9.68 9.15
C GLY A 199 14.60 9.25 9.15
N ASN A 200 15.41 9.72 8.20
CA ASN A 200 16.85 9.46 8.15
C ASN A 200 17.58 10.07 9.34
N ALA A 201 17.23 11.31 9.72
CA ALA A 201 17.79 11.95 10.91
C ALA A 201 17.47 11.17 12.19
N MET A 202 16.23 10.69 12.33
CA MET A 202 15.80 9.88 13.47
C MET A 202 16.49 8.50 13.52
N ALA A 203 16.77 7.90 12.36
CA ALA A 203 17.44 6.61 12.26
C ALA A 203 18.97 6.72 12.41
N SER A 204 19.54 7.92 12.22
CA SER A 204 20.98 8.15 12.31
C SER A 204 21.48 8.01 13.76
N ALA A 205 22.55 7.23 13.94
CA ALA A 205 23.24 7.12 15.21
C ALA A 205 23.88 8.45 15.66
N ASP A 206 24.32 9.27 14.70
CA ASP A 206 25.02 10.54 14.99
C ASP A 206 24.12 11.59 15.63
N VAL A 207 22.81 11.51 15.39
CA VAL A 207 21.81 12.45 15.97
C VAL A 207 21.40 12.04 17.37
N GLY A 208 21.57 10.76 17.74
CA GLY A 208 21.22 10.23 19.05
C GLY A 208 19.73 10.07 19.34
N ILE A 209 18.84 10.50 18.46
CA ILE A 209 17.39 10.39 18.64
C ILE A 209 16.97 8.91 18.71
N ARG A 210 17.54 8.07 17.85
CA ARG A 210 17.31 6.62 17.86
C ARG A 210 17.61 6.02 19.22
N ASP A 211 18.79 6.29 19.77
CA ASP A 211 19.24 5.71 21.03
C ASP A 211 18.40 6.24 22.20
N TRP A 212 17.98 7.49 22.14
CA TRP A 212 17.04 8.05 23.12
C TRP A 212 15.68 7.37 23.06
N ILE A 213 15.11 7.14 21.86
CA ILE A 213 13.85 6.40 21.69
C ILE A 213 13.98 4.97 22.22
N ILE A 214 15.08 4.27 21.87
CA ILE A 214 15.34 2.92 22.38
C ILE A 214 15.40 2.91 23.91
N MET A 215 16.13 3.84 24.51
CA MET A 215 16.24 3.96 25.97
C MET A 215 14.89 4.21 26.63
N LEU A 216 14.07 5.09 26.07
CA LEU A 216 12.72 5.40 26.58
C LEU A 216 11.77 4.22 26.47
N LEU A 217 11.84 3.46 25.38
CA LEU A 217 10.92 2.38 25.09
C LEU A 217 11.40 1.01 25.62
N LYS A 218 12.69 0.87 25.93
CA LYS A 218 13.27 -0.37 26.45
C LYS A 218 12.54 -0.95 27.67
N PRO A 219 12.13 -0.15 28.68
CA PRO A 219 11.36 -0.67 29.81
C PRO A 219 10.02 -1.29 29.41
N VAL A 220 9.41 -0.76 28.34
CA VAL A 220 8.10 -1.23 27.84
C VAL A 220 8.27 -2.42 26.89
N PHE A 221 9.19 -2.32 25.92
CA PHE A 221 9.32 -3.28 24.82
C PHE A 221 10.40 -4.34 25.02
N GLY A 222 11.38 -4.12 25.91
CA GLY A 222 12.56 -4.99 26.04
C GLY A 222 12.27 -6.42 26.51
N ASN A 223 11.12 -6.67 27.13
CA ASN A 223 10.71 -7.99 27.63
C ASN A 223 9.33 -8.43 27.07
N ILE A 224 8.78 -7.73 26.08
CA ILE A 224 7.48 -8.07 25.52
C ILE A 224 7.65 -9.24 24.54
N PRO A 225 6.91 -10.35 24.70
CA PRO A 225 6.91 -11.44 23.72
C PRO A 225 6.29 -10.97 22.40
N LEU A 226 6.78 -11.54 21.29
CA LEU A 226 6.34 -11.17 19.94
C LEU A 226 4.81 -11.10 19.75
N PRO A 227 4.00 -12.06 20.27
CA PRO A 227 2.55 -11.99 20.12
C PRO A 227 1.94 -10.70 20.70
N VAL A 228 2.43 -10.28 21.85
CA VAL A 228 1.95 -9.05 22.51
C VAL A 228 2.41 -7.81 21.74
N LEU A 229 3.65 -7.80 21.26
CA LEU A 229 4.19 -6.73 20.43
C LEU A 229 3.37 -6.57 19.15
N LEU A 230 3.11 -7.66 18.42
CA LEU A 230 2.32 -7.64 17.19
C LEU A 230 0.88 -7.19 17.44
N LEU A 231 0.26 -7.62 18.53
CA LEU A 231 -1.08 -7.18 18.91
C LEU A 231 -1.10 -5.67 19.16
N LEU A 232 -0.15 -5.19 19.96
CA LEU A 232 -0.03 -3.78 20.30
C LEU A 232 0.19 -2.94 19.04
N VAL A 233 1.14 -3.34 18.19
CA VAL A 233 1.42 -2.68 16.91
C VAL A 233 0.16 -2.63 16.04
N THR A 234 -0.52 -3.77 15.86
CA THR A 234 -1.69 -3.86 14.99
C THR A 234 -2.84 -2.99 15.49
N VAL A 235 -3.13 -3.03 16.79
CA VAL A 235 -4.20 -2.23 17.40
C VAL A 235 -3.87 -0.75 17.38
N VAL A 236 -2.71 -0.37 17.94
CA VAL A 236 -2.35 1.04 18.14
C VAL A 236 -2.18 1.75 16.79
N ILE A 237 -1.44 1.15 15.87
CA ILE A 237 -1.21 1.77 14.55
C ILE A 237 -2.52 1.89 13.77
N THR A 238 -3.36 0.84 13.74
CA THR A 238 -4.64 0.90 13.01
C THR A 238 -5.60 1.94 13.62
N VAL A 239 -5.65 2.09 14.93
CA VAL A 239 -6.51 3.10 15.57
C VAL A 239 -5.99 4.50 15.30
N ILE A 240 -4.69 4.74 15.51
CA ILE A 240 -4.10 6.07 15.36
C ILE A 240 -4.14 6.53 13.91
N THR A 241 -3.94 5.64 12.93
CA THR A 241 -3.98 6.02 11.50
C THR A 241 -5.35 6.53 11.06
N ASN A 242 -6.42 6.13 11.74
CA ASN A 242 -7.76 6.66 11.49
C ASN A 242 -8.00 8.06 12.07
N ILE A 243 -7.10 8.54 12.94
CA ILE A 243 -7.15 9.87 13.55
C ILE A 243 -6.15 10.83 12.91
N CYS A 244 -4.98 10.31 12.53
CA CYS A 244 -3.91 11.07 11.90
C CYS A 244 -3.34 10.37 10.67
N ASN A 245 -2.58 11.10 9.86
CA ASN A 245 -2.03 10.57 8.61
C ASN A 245 -1.12 9.34 8.85
N GLY A 246 -1.38 8.25 8.10
CA GLY A 246 -0.66 7.00 8.23
C GLY A 246 0.82 7.06 7.82
N THR A 247 1.23 7.98 6.91
CA THR A 247 2.62 8.08 6.47
C THR A 247 3.58 8.48 7.59
N PRO A 248 3.37 9.61 8.31
CA PRO A 248 4.19 9.97 9.47
C PRO A 248 4.15 8.89 10.55
N LEU A 249 2.99 8.30 10.77
CA LEU A 249 2.83 7.24 11.77
C LEU A 249 3.65 6.00 11.44
N THR A 250 3.71 5.60 10.15
CA THR A 250 4.58 4.49 9.73
C THR A 250 6.05 4.80 9.97
N LEU A 251 6.49 6.04 9.69
CA LEU A 251 7.88 6.46 9.91
C LEU A 251 8.25 6.44 11.40
N LEU A 252 7.40 7.02 12.23
CA LEU A 252 7.60 7.02 13.70
C LEU A 252 7.52 5.61 14.28
N GLY A 253 6.55 4.81 13.83
CA GLY A 253 6.40 3.41 14.25
C GLY A 253 7.64 2.58 13.88
N ASN A 254 8.21 2.76 12.70
CA ASN A 254 9.44 2.11 12.31
C ASN A 254 10.62 2.52 13.18
N ALA A 255 10.82 3.82 13.39
CA ALA A 255 11.91 4.30 14.22
C ALA A 255 11.82 3.77 15.67
N ALA A 256 10.59 3.64 16.18
CA ALA A 256 10.34 3.20 17.55
C ALA A 256 10.37 1.67 17.73
N ILE A 257 9.85 0.90 16.80
CA ILE A 257 9.55 -0.52 16.95
C ILE A 257 10.61 -1.40 16.28
N MET A 258 11.10 -1.02 15.09
CA MET A 258 12.03 -1.86 14.32
C MET A 258 13.33 -2.21 15.06
N PRO A 259 13.94 -1.35 15.88
CA PRO A 259 15.12 -1.74 16.68
C PRO A 259 14.87 -2.97 17.56
N PHE A 260 13.71 -3.05 18.21
CA PHE A 260 13.35 -4.20 19.07
C PHE A 260 13.05 -5.45 18.26
N VAL A 261 12.37 -5.30 17.12
CA VAL A 261 12.06 -6.41 16.22
C VAL A 261 13.32 -6.97 15.58
N CYS A 262 14.26 -6.11 15.18
CA CYS A 262 15.55 -6.55 14.66
C CYS A 262 16.35 -7.33 15.71
N GLN A 263 16.35 -6.87 16.97
CA GLN A 263 16.99 -7.61 18.06
C GLN A 263 16.30 -8.96 18.28
N MET A 264 14.96 -9.03 18.24
CA MET A 264 14.22 -10.28 18.32
C MET A 264 14.56 -11.22 17.17
N GLN A 265 14.73 -10.73 15.95
CA GLN A 265 15.17 -11.55 14.82
C GLN A 265 16.55 -12.15 15.07
N ILE A 266 17.49 -11.38 15.58
CA ILE A 266 18.85 -11.85 15.91
C ILE A 266 18.80 -12.94 17.00
N ASP A 267 17.98 -12.73 18.02
CA ASP A 267 17.94 -13.60 19.19
C ASP A 267 17.12 -14.87 18.98
N THR A 268 16.05 -14.82 18.18
CA THR A 268 15.05 -15.89 18.05
C THR A 268 14.81 -16.38 16.61
N GLY A 269 15.36 -15.71 15.60
CA GLY A 269 15.19 -16.07 14.19
C GLY A 269 13.81 -15.71 13.59
N ILE A 270 12.97 -14.97 14.30
CA ILE A 270 11.66 -14.52 13.78
C ILE A 270 11.83 -13.46 12.70
N SER A 271 10.90 -13.42 11.73
CA SER A 271 10.99 -12.49 10.60
C SER A 271 10.63 -11.05 10.95
N ALA A 272 11.61 -10.16 11.01
CA ALA A 272 11.39 -8.72 11.12
C ALA A 272 10.70 -8.15 9.87
N SER A 273 10.87 -8.78 8.70
CA SER A 273 10.22 -8.36 7.46
C SER A 273 8.70 -8.44 7.53
N VAL A 274 8.15 -9.44 8.23
CA VAL A 274 6.70 -9.57 8.48
C VAL A 274 6.19 -8.44 9.37
N THR A 275 6.91 -8.10 10.44
CA THR A 275 6.52 -6.98 11.31
C THR A 275 6.59 -5.64 10.59
N ALA A 276 7.60 -5.44 9.74
CA ALA A 276 7.72 -4.26 8.88
C ALA A 276 6.53 -4.12 7.93
N ALA A 277 6.13 -5.22 7.30
CA ALA A 277 4.95 -5.26 6.44
C ALA A 277 3.65 -5.02 7.22
N THR A 278 3.53 -5.57 8.43
CA THR A 278 2.40 -5.33 9.35
C THR A 278 2.25 -3.84 9.67
N LEU A 279 3.34 -3.17 10.03
CA LEU A 279 3.35 -1.72 10.27
C LEU A 279 2.83 -0.94 9.05
N SER A 280 3.32 -1.29 7.86
CA SER A 280 2.92 -0.64 6.62
C SER A 280 1.44 -0.84 6.30
N LEU A 281 0.92 -2.05 6.49
CA LEU A 281 -0.49 -2.39 6.23
C LEU A 281 -1.42 -1.68 7.22
N CYS A 282 -1.11 -1.74 8.52
CA CYS A 282 -1.91 -1.10 9.56
C CYS A 282 -1.96 0.42 9.41
N ALA A 283 -0.85 1.04 9.05
CA ALA A 283 -0.77 2.49 8.86
C ALA A 283 -1.55 3.00 7.63
N ASN A 284 -1.96 2.12 6.74
CA ASN A 284 -2.75 2.48 5.57
C ASN A 284 -4.24 2.12 5.67
N MET A 285 -4.67 1.51 6.78
CA MET A 285 -6.07 1.17 7.04
C MET A 285 -6.83 2.35 7.65
N ALA A 286 -6.91 3.46 6.93
CA ALA A 286 -7.52 4.71 7.37
C ALA A 286 -8.71 5.09 6.50
N PHE A 287 -9.93 5.00 7.02
CA PHE A 287 -11.17 5.38 6.32
C PHE A 287 -12.22 6.06 7.21
N LEU A 288 -11.94 6.22 8.51
CA LEU A 288 -12.92 6.83 9.42
C LEU A 288 -12.92 8.34 9.37
N THR A 289 -11.76 8.96 9.09
CA THR A 289 -11.62 10.42 9.08
C THR A 289 -10.88 10.93 7.85
N TYR A 290 -11.12 12.19 7.49
CA TYR A 290 -10.42 12.88 6.41
C TYR A 290 -8.91 13.00 6.65
N ALA A 291 -8.48 12.96 7.90
CA ALA A 291 -7.07 13.11 8.28
C ALA A 291 -6.23 11.85 8.00
N GLY A 292 -6.85 10.69 7.86
CA GLY A 292 -6.16 9.41 7.76
C GLY A 292 -5.29 9.28 6.49
N THR A 293 -5.88 9.50 5.33
CA THR A 293 -5.18 9.50 4.04
C THR A 293 -5.89 10.42 3.04
N ILE A 294 -5.16 10.87 2.00
CA ILE A 294 -5.77 11.63 0.87
C ILE A 294 -6.90 10.80 0.22
N TYR A 295 -6.73 9.51 0.12
CA TYR A 295 -7.73 8.62 -0.49
C TYR A 295 -8.96 8.43 0.42
N ALA A 296 -8.78 8.48 1.75
CA ALA A 296 -9.91 8.49 2.68
C ALA A 296 -10.73 9.77 2.52
N ALA A 297 -10.07 10.90 2.34
CA ALA A 297 -10.76 12.16 2.05
C ALA A 297 -11.61 12.06 0.77
N LEU A 298 -11.05 11.48 -0.31
CA LEU A 298 -11.79 11.25 -1.56
C LEU A 298 -12.97 10.28 -1.41
N LEU A 299 -12.86 9.28 -0.53
CA LEU A 299 -13.97 8.39 -0.21
C LEU A 299 -15.07 9.11 0.55
N LEU A 300 -14.69 9.86 1.59
CA LEU A 300 -15.61 10.55 2.49
C LEU A 300 -16.29 11.78 1.85
N ASP A 301 -15.72 12.31 0.76
CA ASP A 301 -16.29 13.41 -0.03
C ASP A 301 -17.34 12.94 -1.06
N ARG A 302 -17.59 11.65 -1.13
CA ARG A 302 -18.63 11.09 -2.01
C ARG A 302 -20.02 11.28 -1.41
N ASP A 303 -20.96 11.71 -2.24
CA ASP A 303 -22.38 11.89 -1.86
C ASP A 303 -23.04 10.64 -1.26
N GLU A 304 -22.55 9.44 -1.66
CA GLU A 304 -23.05 8.16 -1.17
C GLU A 304 -22.62 7.85 0.26
N ILE A 305 -21.55 8.47 0.75
CA ILE A 305 -20.93 8.16 2.04
C ILE A 305 -21.33 9.22 3.07
N ASP A 306 -22.07 8.82 4.07
CA ASP A 306 -22.43 9.70 5.18
C ASP A 306 -21.65 9.33 6.47
N ASN A 307 -21.36 10.34 7.28
CA ASN A 307 -20.60 10.18 8.53
C ASN A 307 -21.30 9.20 9.50
N ARG A 308 -22.63 9.17 9.54
CA ARG A 308 -23.35 8.27 10.42
C ARG A 308 -23.09 6.81 10.06
N TRP A 309 -23.13 6.48 8.77
CA TRP A 309 -22.84 5.13 8.29
C TRP A 309 -21.41 4.71 8.59
N ILE A 310 -20.43 5.62 8.43
CA ILE A 310 -19.02 5.34 8.76
C ILE A 310 -18.88 4.89 10.23
N TRP A 311 -19.47 5.65 11.16
CA TRP A 311 -19.37 5.38 12.60
C TRP A 311 -20.32 4.31 13.12
N THR A 312 -21.31 3.87 12.36
CA THR A 312 -22.24 2.81 12.79
C THR A 312 -21.97 1.46 12.13
N ASP A 313 -21.62 1.46 10.86
CA ASP A 313 -21.45 0.23 10.07
C ASP A 313 -20.00 -0.01 9.65
N ALA A 314 -19.32 0.97 9.03
CA ALA A 314 -17.98 0.77 8.53
C ALA A 314 -16.94 0.55 9.64
N ILE A 315 -17.07 1.20 10.79
CA ILE A 315 -16.17 1.04 11.95
C ILE A 315 -16.06 -0.42 12.41
N LYS A 316 -17.12 -1.23 12.22
CA LYS A 316 -17.14 -2.67 12.58
C LYS A 316 -16.09 -3.49 11.80
N LEU A 317 -15.59 -2.96 10.70
CA LEU A 317 -14.55 -3.60 9.91
C LEU A 317 -13.17 -3.51 10.56
N ILE A 318 -12.91 -2.49 11.39
CA ILE A 318 -11.60 -2.27 12.03
C ILE A 318 -11.20 -3.44 12.94
N PRO A 319 -12.01 -3.88 13.91
CA PRO A 319 -11.62 -5.01 14.76
C PRO A 319 -11.42 -6.30 13.97
N VAL A 320 -12.18 -6.51 12.89
CA VAL A 320 -12.01 -7.68 12.03
C VAL A 320 -10.69 -7.60 11.27
N TYR A 321 -10.35 -6.43 10.72
CA TYR A 321 -9.06 -6.20 10.07
C TYR A 321 -7.89 -6.43 11.04
N ILE A 322 -7.96 -5.87 12.23
CA ILE A 322 -6.96 -6.07 13.29
C ILE A 322 -6.77 -7.56 13.57
N ALA A 323 -7.86 -8.31 13.72
CA ALA A 323 -7.79 -9.75 13.97
C ALA A 323 -7.12 -10.51 12.81
N VAL A 324 -7.49 -10.20 11.56
CA VAL A 324 -6.90 -10.82 10.36
C VAL A 324 -5.41 -10.54 10.28
N VAL A 325 -5.01 -9.27 10.38
CA VAL A 325 -3.60 -8.87 10.29
C VAL A 325 -2.81 -9.50 11.42
N TYR A 326 -3.31 -9.45 12.66
CA TYR A 326 -2.64 -10.02 13.83
C TYR A 326 -2.40 -11.53 13.69
N ILE A 327 -3.43 -12.29 13.35
CA ILE A 327 -3.33 -13.76 13.20
C ILE A 327 -2.34 -14.13 12.10
N LEU A 328 -2.43 -13.47 10.93
CA LEU A 328 -1.53 -13.71 9.82
C LEU A 328 -0.08 -13.26 10.13
N SER A 329 0.08 -12.11 10.80
CA SER A 329 1.40 -11.63 11.22
C SER A 329 2.06 -12.62 12.16
N LEU A 330 1.32 -13.12 13.15
CA LEU A 330 1.84 -14.07 14.11
C LEU A 330 2.24 -15.38 13.43
N ALA A 331 1.38 -15.94 12.59
CA ALA A 331 1.66 -17.17 11.86
C ALA A 331 2.87 -17.02 10.92
N CYS A 332 2.89 -15.96 10.12
CA CYS A 332 3.93 -15.74 9.12
C CYS A 332 5.29 -15.36 9.73
N SER A 333 5.32 -14.70 10.91
CA SER A 333 6.58 -14.38 11.59
C SER A 333 7.42 -15.59 11.98
N TYR A 334 6.78 -16.75 12.18
CA TYR A 334 7.46 -18.01 12.50
C TYR A 334 7.73 -18.90 11.29
N ILE A 335 7.01 -18.69 10.18
CA ILE A 335 7.07 -19.56 8.98
C ILE A 335 7.98 -18.96 7.91
N LEU A 336 7.91 -17.63 7.74
CA LEU A 336 8.63 -16.93 6.67
C LEU A 336 9.99 -16.40 7.17
N PRO A 337 11.02 -16.42 6.31
CA PRO A 337 12.36 -15.92 6.65
C PRO A 337 12.42 -14.40 6.76
#